data_00999965bc9318c39c3b8c44392254ce
#
_entry.id   00999965bc9318c39c3b8c44392254ce
#
_cell.length_a   1.000
_cell.length_b   1.000
_cell.length_c   1.000
_cell.angle_alpha   90.00
_cell.angle_beta   90.00
_cell.angle_gamma   90.00
#
_symmetry.space_group_name_H-M   'P 1'
#
loop_
_entity.id
_entity.type
_entity.pdbx_description
1 polymer ?
#
loop_
_entity_poly.entity_id
_entity_poly.type
_entity_poly.pdbx_seq_one_letter_code
_entity_poly.pdbx_strand_id
1 'polypeptide(L)'
;MKTWSYLAALATALLLWTALPASAQGLQPVPPLAARVTDNAGMLDDKQKAALEGVLADYEAKTGSQIAVLLVKSTEPEAIEQYSIRVTDAWKLGRKGVDDGVLLMVAKDNPSSLRRLRIEAGRGVQGVLTDAQSKRILQDVIAPHFKQ
;
A
#
# COMPACT_ATOMS: atom_id res chain seq x y z
N MET A 1 -6.83 -20.16 61.39
CA MET A 1 -7.92 -19.99 60.43
C MET A 1 -7.84 -18.69 59.61
N LYS A 2 -6.82 -17.88 59.75
CA LYS A 2 -6.71 -16.61 58.98
C LYS A 2 -5.74 -16.68 57.80
N THR A 3 -5.13 -17.82 57.51
CA THR A 3 -4.13 -17.97 56.44
C THR A 3 -4.69 -18.48 55.09
N TRP A 4 -5.93 -18.89 55.03
CA TRP A 4 -6.53 -19.40 53.82
C TRP A 4 -7.18 -18.29 52.94
N SER A 5 -7.41 -17.13 53.52
CA SER A 5 -8.03 -16.01 52.78
C SER A 5 -7.05 -15.29 51.85
N TYR A 6 -5.76 -15.44 52.05
CA TYR A 6 -4.74 -14.77 51.23
C TYR A 6 -4.30 -15.58 50.01
N LEU A 7 -4.53 -16.90 50.05
CA LEU A 7 -4.22 -17.77 48.92
C LEU A 7 -5.27 -17.69 47.78
N ALA A 8 -6.51 -17.35 48.12
CA ALA A 8 -7.56 -17.15 47.14
C ALA A 8 -7.45 -15.81 46.39
N ALA A 9 -6.86 -14.79 47.03
CA ALA A 9 -6.65 -13.47 46.39
C ALA A 9 -5.48 -13.43 45.40
N LEU A 10 -4.48 -14.32 45.59
CA LEU A 10 -3.32 -14.43 44.69
C LEU A 10 -3.63 -15.22 43.41
N ALA A 11 -4.58 -16.12 43.45
CA ALA A 11 -4.97 -16.90 42.28
C ALA A 11 -5.82 -16.11 41.28
N THR A 12 -6.58 -15.10 41.74
CA THR A 12 -7.38 -14.24 40.89
C THR A 12 -6.59 -13.12 40.19
N ALA A 13 -5.45 -12.72 40.72
CA ALA A 13 -4.61 -11.69 40.12
C ALA A 13 -3.76 -12.20 38.95
N LEU A 14 -3.55 -13.52 38.84
CA LEU A 14 -2.71 -14.11 37.78
C LEU A 14 -3.50 -14.40 36.45
N LEU A 15 -4.82 -14.31 36.47
CA LEU A 15 -5.67 -14.64 35.31
C LEU A 15 -6.01 -13.41 34.42
N LEU A 16 -5.58 -12.22 34.80
CA LEU A 16 -5.90 -10.97 34.07
C LEU A 16 -4.80 -10.50 33.10
N TRP A 17 -3.73 -11.27 32.92
CA TRP A 17 -2.57 -10.82 32.13
C TRP A 17 -2.37 -11.53 30.81
N THR A 18 -3.35 -12.23 30.28
CA THR A 18 -3.22 -12.93 28.98
C THR A 18 -4.20 -12.44 27.91
N ALA A 19 -4.76 -11.26 28.04
CA ALA A 19 -5.43 -10.63 26.91
C ALA A 19 -4.45 -9.72 26.16
N LEU A 20 -3.43 -10.30 25.54
CA LEU A 20 -2.72 -9.62 24.45
C LEU A 20 -3.70 -9.53 23.27
N PRO A 21 -3.93 -8.32 22.73
CA PRO A 21 -4.74 -8.20 21.53
C PRO A 21 -4.04 -8.96 20.40
N ALA A 22 -4.60 -10.08 20.00
CA ALA A 22 -4.14 -10.92 18.87
C ALA A 22 -4.37 -10.25 17.50
N SER A 23 -4.43 -8.93 17.42
CA SER A 23 -5.03 -8.25 16.27
C SER A 23 -4.12 -7.37 15.42
N ALA A 24 -2.79 -7.54 15.47
CA ALA A 24 -1.91 -6.82 14.55
C ALA A 24 -0.69 -7.63 14.09
N GLN A 25 -0.61 -8.91 14.43
CA GLN A 25 0.50 -9.76 14.02
C GLN A 25 0.22 -10.32 12.62
N GLY A 26 0.97 -9.84 11.63
CA GLY A 26 1.00 -10.41 10.30
C GLY A 26 0.66 -9.48 9.13
N LEU A 27 0.14 -8.27 9.36
CA LEU A 27 -0.08 -7.32 8.28
C LEU A 27 1.25 -6.68 7.83
N GLN A 28 1.45 -6.58 6.53
CA GLN A 28 2.60 -5.87 5.97
C GLN A 28 2.52 -4.37 6.33
N PRO A 29 3.63 -3.76 6.79
CA PRO A 29 3.64 -2.33 7.09
C PRO A 29 3.49 -1.51 5.81
N VAL A 30 2.87 -0.34 5.93
CA VAL A 30 2.83 0.65 4.85
C VAL A 30 4.15 1.41 4.86
N PRO A 31 4.94 1.40 3.76
CA PRO A 31 6.17 2.17 3.70
C PRO A 31 5.90 3.67 3.67
N PRO A 32 6.86 4.52 4.11
CA PRO A 32 6.71 5.97 3.99
C PRO A 32 6.72 6.42 2.53
N LEU A 33 5.97 7.46 2.21
CA LEU A 33 6.01 8.12 0.90
C LEU A 33 7.24 9.04 0.83
N ALA A 34 8.33 8.53 0.26
CA ALA A 34 9.59 9.28 0.12
C ALA A 34 9.80 9.84 -1.31
N ALA A 35 9.21 9.19 -2.32
CA ALA A 35 9.30 9.55 -3.72
C ALA A 35 8.05 9.06 -4.46
N ARG A 36 7.89 9.42 -5.74
CA ARG A 36 6.78 8.93 -6.56
C ARG A 36 6.89 7.42 -6.83
N VAL A 37 8.12 6.92 -6.87
CA VAL A 37 8.40 5.49 -7.09
C VAL A 37 9.06 4.91 -5.85
N THR A 38 8.37 3.97 -5.21
CA THR A 38 8.88 3.20 -4.06
C THR A 38 8.99 1.74 -4.47
N ASP A 39 10.21 1.24 -4.62
CA ASP A 39 10.47 -0.15 -5.00
C ASP A 39 11.09 -0.93 -3.84
N ASN A 40 10.26 -1.63 -3.11
CA ASN A 40 10.64 -2.55 -2.03
C ASN A 40 10.73 -4.01 -2.50
N ALA A 41 10.50 -4.25 -3.77
CA ALA A 41 10.56 -5.59 -4.38
C ALA A 41 11.84 -5.83 -5.21
N GLY A 42 12.65 -4.80 -5.45
CA GLY A 42 13.82 -4.88 -6.31
C GLY A 42 13.47 -5.17 -7.77
N MET A 43 12.37 -4.60 -8.26
CA MET A 43 11.89 -4.83 -9.62
C MET A 43 12.53 -3.89 -10.65
N LEU A 44 13.02 -2.75 -10.19
CA LEU A 44 13.62 -1.71 -11.02
C LEU A 44 15.08 -1.49 -10.63
N ASP A 45 15.94 -1.28 -11.62
CA ASP A 45 17.25 -0.71 -11.37
C ASP A 45 17.17 0.81 -11.13
N ASP A 46 18.27 1.43 -10.71
CA ASP A 46 18.32 2.85 -10.39
C ASP A 46 17.98 3.74 -11.60
N LYS A 47 18.40 3.34 -12.79
CA LYS A 47 18.12 4.05 -14.05
C LYS A 47 16.64 3.99 -14.41
N GLN A 48 16.04 2.80 -14.30
CA GLN A 48 14.61 2.61 -14.55
C GLN A 48 13.76 3.38 -13.55
N LYS A 49 14.16 3.35 -12.27
CA LYS A 49 13.48 4.10 -11.20
C LYS A 49 13.54 5.61 -11.45
N ALA A 50 14.70 6.14 -11.80
CA ALA A 50 14.87 7.57 -12.12
C ALA A 50 14.08 7.99 -13.36
N ALA A 51 14.04 7.16 -14.40
CA ALA A 51 13.26 7.42 -15.61
C ALA A 51 11.75 7.46 -15.32
N LEU A 52 11.25 6.50 -14.56
CA LEU A 52 9.85 6.45 -14.16
C LEU A 52 9.48 7.64 -13.26
N GLU A 53 10.32 7.97 -12.29
CA GLU A 53 10.15 9.15 -11.43
C GLU A 53 10.01 10.43 -12.27
N GLY A 54 10.84 10.62 -13.29
CA GLY A 54 10.78 11.75 -14.22
C GLY A 54 9.47 11.82 -15.00
N VAL A 55 9.01 10.69 -15.54
CA VAL A 55 7.74 10.61 -16.26
C VAL A 55 6.55 10.96 -15.37
N LEU A 56 6.53 10.46 -14.14
CA LEU A 56 5.46 10.76 -13.19
C LEU A 56 5.49 12.22 -12.72
N ALA A 57 6.68 12.80 -12.54
CA ALA A 57 6.85 14.21 -12.21
C ALA A 57 6.34 15.13 -13.34
N ASP A 58 6.65 14.80 -14.59
CA ASP A 58 6.16 15.53 -15.76
C ASP A 58 4.64 15.45 -15.90
N TYR A 59 4.08 14.30 -15.64
CA TYR A 59 2.63 14.11 -15.66
C TYR A 59 1.94 14.98 -14.59
N GLU A 60 2.45 14.96 -13.38
CA GLU A 60 1.94 15.78 -12.27
C GLU A 60 2.03 17.28 -12.61
N ALA A 61 3.16 17.72 -13.18
CA ALA A 61 3.35 19.13 -13.60
C ALA A 61 2.35 19.57 -14.67
N LYS A 62 1.98 18.67 -15.59
CA LYS A 62 1.05 18.96 -16.69
C LYS A 62 -0.41 18.88 -16.28
N THR A 63 -0.78 17.99 -15.38
CA THR A 63 -2.18 17.67 -15.07
C THR A 63 -2.60 18.07 -13.66
N GLY A 64 -1.64 18.26 -12.75
CA GLY A 64 -1.87 18.44 -11.32
C GLY A 64 -2.18 17.12 -10.58
N SER A 65 -2.41 16.03 -11.29
CA SER A 65 -2.70 14.72 -10.69
C SER A 65 -1.43 14.02 -10.24
N GLN A 66 -1.35 13.67 -8.97
CA GLN A 66 -0.22 12.95 -8.40
C GLN A 66 -0.37 11.45 -8.63
N ILE A 67 0.61 10.85 -9.30
CA ILE A 67 0.70 9.40 -9.45
C ILE A 67 1.88 8.89 -8.63
N ALA A 68 1.63 7.90 -7.77
CA ALA A 68 2.65 7.18 -7.04
C ALA A 68 2.65 5.70 -7.43
N VAL A 69 3.83 5.10 -7.45
CA VAL A 69 4.04 3.68 -7.74
C VAL A 69 4.65 3.02 -6.52
N LEU A 70 4.04 1.94 -6.07
CA LEU A 70 4.53 1.10 -4.99
C LEU A 70 4.71 -0.34 -5.46
N LEU A 71 5.94 -0.82 -5.38
CA LEU A 71 6.31 -2.18 -5.72
C LEU A 71 6.72 -2.90 -4.44
N VAL A 72 5.98 -3.94 -4.08
CA VAL A 72 6.24 -4.77 -2.89
C VAL A 72 6.39 -6.24 -3.29
N LYS A 73 7.03 -7.03 -2.43
CA LYS A 73 7.13 -8.47 -2.64
C LYS A 73 5.77 -9.13 -2.48
N SER A 74 5.09 -8.89 -1.36
CA SER A 74 3.81 -9.48 -1.05
C SER A 74 2.98 -8.56 -0.16
N THR A 75 1.65 -8.71 -0.23
CA THR A 75 0.70 -8.07 0.67
C THR A 75 0.11 -9.06 1.67
N GLU A 76 0.49 -10.34 1.58
CA GLU A 76 -0.05 -11.38 2.47
C GLU A 76 0.01 -10.97 3.95
N PRO A 77 -1.04 -11.25 4.70
CA PRO A 77 -2.24 -12.04 4.39
C PRO A 77 -3.37 -11.26 3.70
N GLU A 78 -3.19 -9.97 3.44
CA GLU A 78 -4.22 -9.12 2.84
C GLU A 78 -4.28 -9.28 1.32
N ALA A 79 -5.48 -9.18 0.75
CA ALA A 79 -5.62 -8.93 -0.67
C ALA A 79 -5.02 -7.57 -1.03
N ILE A 80 -4.53 -7.42 -2.26
CA ILE A 80 -3.88 -6.17 -2.71
C ILE A 80 -4.81 -4.95 -2.58
N GLU A 81 -6.12 -5.14 -2.73
CA GLU A 81 -7.14 -4.11 -2.57
C GLU A 81 -7.18 -3.54 -1.16
N GLN A 82 -7.16 -4.40 -0.15
CA GLN A 82 -7.18 -3.98 1.25
C GLN A 82 -5.89 -3.25 1.63
N TYR A 83 -4.76 -3.79 1.21
CA TYR A 83 -3.46 -3.16 1.45
C TYR A 83 -3.36 -1.80 0.75
N SER A 84 -3.79 -1.69 -0.50
CA SER A 84 -3.74 -0.44 -1.27
C SER A 84 -4.59 0.68 -0.64
N ILE A 85 -5.74 0.35 -0.05
CA ILE A 85 -6.55 1.30 0.70
C ILE A 85 -5.78 1.86 1.90
N ARG A 86 -5.10 1.00 2.67
CA ARG A 86 -4.26 1.45 3.79
C ARG A 86 -3.11 2.36 3.33
N VAL A 87 -2.52 2.07 2.18
CA VAL A 87 -1.47 2.90 1.59
C VAL A 87 -2.03 4.27 1.19
N THR A 88 -3.14 4.32 0.49
CA THR A 88 -3.76 5.59 0.06
C THR A 88 -4.20 6.44 1.25
N ASP A 89 -4.74 5.83 2.29
CA ASP A 89 -5.11 6.52 3.52
C ASP A 89 -3.89 7.11 4.25
N ALA A 90 -2.78 6.38 4.28
CA ALA A 90 -1.55 6.82 4.93
C ALA A 90 -0.82 7.90 4.11
N TRP A 91 -0.78 7.75 2.78
CA TRP A 91 -0.03 8.63 1.89
C TRP A 91 -0.78 9.90 1.52
N LYS A 92 -2.11 9.90 1.60
CA LYS A 92 -2.97 11.05 1.26
C LYS A 92 -2.61 11.66 -0.10
N LEU A 93 -2.52 10.81 -1.12
CA LEU A 93 -2.16 11.22 -2.47
C LEU A 93 -3.20 12.18 -3.04
N GLY A 94 -2.72 13.11 -3.88
CA GLY A 94 -3.56 14.07 -4.55
C GLY A 94 -3.72 15.38 -3.79
N ARG A 95 -4.32 16.36 -4.48
CA ARG A 95 -4.55 17.69 -3.93
C ARG A 95 -5.75 17.65 -2.99
N LYS A 96 -5.61 18.31 -1.84
CA LYS A 96 -6.69 18.44 -0.86
C LYS A 96 -7.92 19.10 -1.50
N GLY A 97 -9.08 18.45 -1.34
CA GLY A 97 -10.36 18.93 -1.90
C GLY A 97 -10.57 18.57 -3.37
N VAL A 98 -9.53 18.18 -4.11
CA VAL A 98 -9.63 17.70 -5.50
C VAL A 98 -9.62 16.17 -5.54
N ASP A 99 -8.86 15.54 -4.67
CA ASP A 99 -8.76 14.08 -4.53
C ASP A 99 -8.34 13.40 -5.84
N ASP A 100 -7.29 13.95 -6.47
CA ASP A 100 -6.78 13.56 -7.77
C ASP A 100 -5.48 12.73 -7.72
N GLY A 101 -5.27 12.03 -6.63
CA GLY A 101 -4.17 11.10 -6.47
C GLY A 101 -4.45 9.73 -7.07
N VAL A 102 -3.42 9.09 -7.61
CA VAL A 102 -3.46 7.74 -8.16
C VAL A 102 -2.32 6.92 -7.57
N LEU A 103 -2.63 5.75 -7.05
CA LEU A 103 -1.66 4.75 -6.63
C LEU A 103 -1.67 3.59 -7.62
N LEU A 104 -0.53 3.32 -8.23
CA LEU A 104 -0.27 2.05 -8.90
C LEU A 104 0.51 1.15 -7.96
N MET A 105 0.01 -0.06 -7.76
CA MET A 105 0.62 -1.01 -6.86
C MET A 105 0.84 -2.36 -7.53
N VAL A 106 2.03 -2.92 -7.32
CA VAL A 106 2.40 -4.27 -7.75
C VAL A 106 2.90 -5.05 -6.54
N ALA A 107 2.34 -6.23 -6.33
CA ALA A 107 2.80 -7.23 -5.37
C ALA A 107 3.34 -8.43 -6.12
N LYS A 108 4.64 -8.46 -6.33
CA LYS A 108 5.35 -9.37 -7.23
C LYS A 108 5.07 -10.84 -6.95
N ASP A 109 5.10 -11.23 -5.68
CA ASP A 109 5.03 -12.62 -5.23
C ASP A 109 3.67 -13.00 -4.64
N ASN A 110 2.65 -12.14 -4.76
CA ASN A 110 1.31 -12.50 -4.34
C ASN A 110 0.80 -13.71 -5.11
N PRO A 111 0.13 -14.66 -4.45
CA PRO A 111 -0.66 -15.67 -5.16
C PRO A 111 -1.77 -14.99 -5.96
N SER A 112 -2.25 -15.65 -7.02
CA SER A 112 -3.29 -15.10 -7.90
C SER A 112 -4.59 -14.77 -7.16
N SER A 113 -4.90 -15.50 -6.10
CA SER A 113 -6.06 -15.26 -5.22
C SER A 113 -6.04 -13.90 -4.53
N LEU A 114 -4.86 -13.34 -4.24
CA LEU A 114 -4.67 -12.03 -3.63
C LEU A 114 -4.42 -10.92 -4.64
N ARG A 115 -4.36 -11.25 -5.93
CA ARG A 115 -3.99 -10.37 -7.05
C ARG A 115 -2.61 -9.74 -6.89
N ARG A 116 -2.02 -9.34 -8.03
CA ARG A 116 -0.65 -8.80 -8.09
C ARG A 116 -0.58 -7.35 -8.52
N LEU A 117 -1.66 -6.81 -9.05
CA LEU A 117 -1.72 -5.48 -9.61
C LEU A 117 -2.99 -4.76 -9.16
N ARG A 118 -2.84 -3.51 -8.77
CA ARG A 118 -3.95 -2.65 -8.39
C ARG A 118 -3.68 -1.20 -8.77
N ILE A 119 -4.72 -0.51 -9.25
CA ILE A 119 -4.77 0.94 -9.38
C ILE A 119 -5.85 1.45 -8.44
N GLU A 120 -5.46 2.32 -7.51
CA GLU A 120 -6.37 3.09 -6.68
C GLU A 120 -6.38 4.53 -7.18
N ALA A 121 -7.54 5.04 -7.51
CA ALA A 121 -7.73 6.40 -7.98
C ALA A 121 -8.63 7.19 -7.04
N GLY A 122 -8.21 8.38 -6.66
CA GLY A 122 -9.03 9.31 -5.91
C GLY A 122 -10.29 9.72 -6.67
N ARG A 123 -11.28 10.24 -5.96
CA ARG A 123 -12.58 10.60 -6.55
C ARG A 123 -12.48 11.63 -7.66
N GLY A 124 -11.49 12.54 -7.58
CA GLY A 124 -11.26 13.59 -8.58
C GLY A 124 -10.81 13.08 -9.94
N VAL A 125 -10.33 11.83 -10.03
CA VAL A 125 -9.86 11.22 -11.29
C VAL A 125 -10.70 10.04 -11.75
N GLN A 126 -11.64 9.54 -10.96
CA GLN A 126 -12.45 8.37 -11.30
C GLN A 126 -13.31 8.59 -12.58
N GLY A 127 -13.76 9.83 -12.83
CA GLY A 127 -14.50 10.17 -14.04
C GLY A 127 -13.62 10.37 -15.29
N VAL A 128 -12.32 10.58 -15.09
CA VAL A 128 -11.34 10.85 -16.16
C VAL A 128 -10.47 9.62 -16.43
N LEU A 129 -10.13 8.89 -15.37
CA LEU A 129 -9.35 7.67 -15.47
C LEU A 129 -10.28 6.45 -15.62
N THR A 130 -10.69 6.18 -16.82
CA THR A 130 -11.48 4.99 -17.17
C THR A 130 -10.61 3.72 -17.06
N ASP A 131 -11.26 2.55 -16.99
CA ASP A 131 -10.54 1.25 -17.02
C ASP A 131 -9.65 1.12 -18.26
N ALA A 132 -10.10 1.66 -19.41
CA ALA A 132 -9.32 1.65 -20.64
C ALA A 132 -8.07 2.54 -20.53
N GLN A 133 -8.18 3.71 -19.90
CA GLN A 133 -7.05 4.60 -19.66
C GLN A 133 -6.09 4.04 -18.64
N SER A 134 -6.58 3.40 -17.58
CA SER A 134 -5.78 2.69 -16.59
C SER A 134 -4.96 1.58 -17.24
N LYS A 135 -5.57 0.79 -18.13
CA LYS A 135 -4.86 -0.22 -18.93
C LYS A 135 -3.79 0.39 -19.82
N ARG A 136 -4.08 1.53 -20.47
CA ARG A 136 -3.10 2.24 -21.30
C ARG A 136 -1.90 2.71 -20.49
N ILE A 137 -2.12 3.33 -19.34
CA ILE A 137 -1.03 3.76 -18.44
C ILE A 137 -0.17 2.55 -18.06
N LEU A 138 -0.80 1.43 -17.72
CA LEU A 138 -0.09 0.20 -17.40
C LEU A 138 0.72 -0.33 -18.57
N GLN A 139 0.14 -0.38 -19.77
CA GLN A 139 0.77 -1.00 -20.93
C GLN A 139 1.79 -0.09 -21.60
N ASP A 140 1.48 1.19 -21.75
CA ASP A 140 2.26 2.11 -22.56
C ASP A 140 3.30 2.88 -21.75
N VAL A 141 3.01 3.16 -20.48
CA VAL A 141 3.88 3.98 -19.63
C VAL A 141 4.68 3.12 -18.66
N ILE A 142 4.06 2.13 -18.04
CA ILE A 142 4.65 1.37 -16.93
C ILE A 142 5.24 0.06 -17.37
N ALA A 143 4.54 -0.74 -18.18
CA ALA A 143 5.01 -2.03 -18.63
C ALA A 143 6.37 -2.01 -19.38
N PRO A 144 6.70 -0.99 -20.19
CA PRO A 144 8.02 -0.89 -20.81
C PRO A 144 9.17 -0.84 -19.81
N HIS A 145 8.97 -0.34 -18.60
CA HIS A 145 9.97 -0.26 -17.55
C HIS A 145 10.14 -1.57 -16.76
N PHE A 146 9.22 -2.53 -16.94
CA PHE A 146 9.26 -3.84 -16.29
C PHE A 146 9.67 -4.98 -17.23
N LYS A 147 9.77 -4.70 -18.53
CA LYS A 147 10.22 -5.71 -19.50
C LYS A 147 11.76 -5.68 -19.57
N GLN A 148 12.36 -6.69 -19.05
CA GLN A 148 13.69 -7.18 -19.43
C GLN A 148 13.55 -8.52 -20.10
#